data_2b728a08c87fba80dc02f9e4065275a5
#
_entry.id   2b728a08c87fba80dc02f9e4065275a5
#
_cell.length_a   1.000
_cell.length_b   1.000
_cell.length_c   1.000
_cell.angle_alpha   90.00
_cell.angle_beta   90.00
_cell.angle_gamma   90.00
#
_symmetry.space_group_name_H-M   'P 1'
#
loop_
_entity.id
_entity.type
_entity.pdbx_description
1 polymer ?
#
loop_
_entity_poly.entity_id
_entity_poly.type
_entity_poly.pdbx_seq_one_letter_code
_entity_poly.pdbx_strand_id
1 'polypeptide(L)'
;MKKKWIVLCIVLVVLAAAGGGWYYYSSHKVKAVNYTLGTVGRGNIAVEIDATGTIKPVNSVDLSATVSGTLQKVLVKQNDHVTTGQTIAVINSKALTSTLQQAQDTLENKESYYNRMQKLYDQNAVSYQDMENARLDYLTSQSAFGKAQADVDDTVITAPMDGYIIGEPMEVGETVSQGLSSQMIIATVADLSSMQINLLVDETDIGEVSQGEAVTFTVDAYPNREFHGTVRDISKKEYSSSTSSSTTSSSGGSVVYYTVYVDISSDDLNGLYPYMTARAEIHGRASQNALVVPTTALRSDSQGEYVYKKEGNNLEKAYVTVGITSDSSVEILSGLSDGDQVVVSGAVTDAEAAAAAGTAQNSRPRMIH
;
A
#
# COMPACT_ATOMS: atom_id res chain seq x y z
N MET A 1 -4.18 49.39 -83.03
CA MET A 1 -4.81 48.79 -81.82
C MET A 1 -4.11 47.53 -81.29
N LYS A 2 -3.47 46.72 -82.13
CA LYS A 2 -2.90 45.38 -81.73
C LYS A 2 -1.66 45.51 -80.79
N LYS A 3 -0.84 46.60 -80.85
CA LYS A 3 0.33 46.74 -79.95
C LYS A 3 0.02 47.03 -78.51
N LYS A 4 -1.12 47.66 -78.16
CA LYS A 4 -1.52 47.97 -76.80
C LYS A 4 -2.01 46.67 -76.07
N TRP A 5 -2.62 45.72 -76.77
CA TRP A 5 -3.04 44.45 -76.26
C TRP A 5 -1.89 43.51 -75.91
N ILE A 6 -0.83 43.51 -76.71
CA ILE A 6 0.40 42.74 -76.46
C ILE A 6 1.09 43.20 -75.19
N VAL A 7 1.16 44.51 -75.00
CA VAL A 7 1.76 45.07 -73.74
C VAL A 7 0.93 44.73 -72.55
N LEU A 8 -0.39 44.73 -72.65
CA LEU A 8 -1.29 44.32 -71.56
C LEU A 8 -1.10 42.86 -71.17
N CYS A 9 -0.97 41.94 -72.13
CA CYS A 9 -0.71 40.52 -71.88
C CYS A 9 0.66 40.29 -71.22
N ILE A 10 1.70 41.02 -71.62
CA ILE A 10 3.03 40.90 -71.00
C ILE A 10 3.01 41.37 -69.54
N VAL A 11 2.32 42.48 -69.26
CA VAL A 11 2.15 42.97 -67.89
C VAL A 11 1.41 41.98 -67.00
N LEU A 12 0.37 41.33 -67.54
CA LEU A 12 -0.44 40.32 -66.85
C LEU A 12 0.38 39.05 -66.52
N VAL A 13 1.23 38.61 -67.44
CA VAL A 13 2.15 37.47 -67.22
C VAL A 13 3.23 37.81 -66.20
N VAL A 14 3.78 39.03 -66.21
CA VAL A 14 4.76 39.46 -65.19
C VAL A 14 4.13 39.56 -63.81
N LEU A 15 2.89 40.07 -63.71
CA LEU A 15 2.15 40.11 -62.45
C LEU A 15 1.82 38.71 -61.93
N ALA A 16 1.44 37.79 -62.79
CA ALA A 16 1.17 36.40 -62.46
C ALA A 16 2.46 35.67 -61.97
N ALA A 17 3.60 35.92 -62.66
CA ALA A 17 4.89 35.35 -62.26
C ALA A 17 5.40 35.96 -60.94
N ALA A 18 5.25 37.28 -60.72
CA ALA A 18 5.59 37.94 -59.47
C ALA A 18 4.67 37.47 -58.31
N GLY A 19 3.34 37.35 -58.54
CA GLY A 19 2.39 36.85 -57.57
C GLY A 19 2.61 35.37 -57.24
N GLY A 20 2.87 34.53 -58.25
CA GLY A 20 3.22 33.12 -58.08
C GLY A 20 4.54 32.91 -57.33
N GLY A 21 5.57 33.73 -57.69
CA GLY A 21 6.86 33.73 -56.99
C GLY A 21 6.76 34.17 -55.52
N TRP A 22 5.95 35.21 -55.26
CA TRP A 22 5.71 35.66 -53.88
C TRP A 22 4.91 34.67 -53.06
N TYR A 23 3.87 34.03 -53.64
CA TYR A 23 3.11 32.99 -53.02
C TYR A 23 3.98 31.76 -52.73
N TYR A 24 4.82 31.33 -53.69
CA TYR A 24 5.78 30.23 -53.50
C TYR A 24 6.80 30.54 -52.39
N TYR A 25 7.34 31.75 -52.36
CA TYR A 25 8.28 32.21 -51.34
C TYR A 25 7.63 32.34 -49.95
N SER A 26 6.38 32.81 -49.87
CA SER A 26 5.65 32.96 -48.62
C SER A 26 5.19 31.63 -48.04
N SER A 27 4.82 30.66 -48.89
CA SER A 27 4.39 29.33 -48.45
C SER A 27 5.56 28.40 -48.03
N HIS A 28 6.80 28.74 -48.40
CA HIS A 28 8.00 27.98 -48.01
C HIS A 28 8.79 28.65 -46.88
N LYS A 29 8.22 29.66 -46.21
CA LYS A 29 8.83 30.17 -44.97
C LYS A 29 8.69 29.07 -43.90
N VAL A 30 9.79 28.39 -43.58
CA VAL A 30 9.88 27.50 -42.43
C VAL A 30 9.54 28.32 -41.19
N LYS A 31 8.43 27.97 -40.51
CA LYS A 31 8.08 28.57 -39.23
C LYS A 31 9.23 28.28 -38.28
N ALA A 32 9.79 29.31 -37.66
CA ALA A 32 10.75 29.09 -36.59
C ALA A 32 10.10 28.31 -35.48
N VAL A 33 10.55 27.12 -35.24
CA VAL A 33 10.05 26.26 -34.13
C VAL A 33 10.68 26.82 -32.86
N ASN A 34 9.84 27.29 -31.96
CA ASN A 34 10.28 27.69 -30.63
C ASN A 34 10.44 26.47 -29.76
N TYR A 35 11.66 26.09 -29.47
CA TYR A 35 11.98 25.01 -28.53
C TYR A 35 12.94 25.48 -27.46
N THR A 36 12.87 24.94 -26.29
CA THR A 36 13.80 25.19 -25.19
C THR A 36 14.78 24.02 -25.12
N LEU A 37 16.06 24.35 -25.06
CA LEU A 37 17.15 23.39 -24.92
C LEU A 37 17.51 23.22 -23.45
N GLY A 38 17.69 21.96 -23.04
CA GLY A 38 18.34 21.57 -21.80
C GLY A 38 19.69 20.92 -22.11
N THR A 39 20.61 21.02 -21.18
CA THR A 39 21.88 20.31 -21.26
C THR A 39 21.81 19.03 -20.49
N VAL A 40 22.21 17.93 -21.10
CA VAL A 40 22.40 16.65 -20.45
C VAL A 40 23.55 16.76 -19.47
N GLY A 41 23.30 16.45 -18.22
CA GLY A 41 24.30 16.57 -17.16
C GLY A 41 24.33 15.32 -16.29
N ARG A 42 25.34 15.25 -15.44
CA ARG A 42 25.42 14.20 -14.43
C ARG A 42 24.79 14.68 -13.12
N GLY A 43 23.91 13.86 -12.56
CA GLY A 43 23.20 14.14 -11.32
C GLY A 43 22.92 12.87 -10.53
N ASN A 44 22.43 13.06 -9.32
CA ASN A 44 21.86 11.97 -8.55
C ASN A 44 20.37 11.91 -8.87
N ILE A 45 19.88 10.72 -9.09
CA ILE A 45 18.46 10.45 -9.31
C ILE A 45 18.04 9.38 -8.32
N ALA A 46 16.89 9.56 -7.70
CA ALA A 46 16.25 8.59 -6.83
C ALA A 46 14.76 8.49 -7.19
N VAL A 47 14.20 7.32 -7.02
CA VAL A 47 12.77 7.12 -7.05
C VAL A 47 12.24 7.45 -5.66
N GLU A 48 11.31 8.37 -5.58
CA GLU A 48 10.55 8.70 -4.38
C GLU A 48 9.10 8.30 -4.62
N ILE A 49 8.56 7.47 -3.72
CA ILE A 49 7.21 6.92 -3.85
C ILE A 49 6.38 7.46 -2.70
N ASP A 50 5.41 8.29 -3.05
CA ASP A 50 4.45 8.86 -2.10
C ASP A 50 3.39 7.83 -1.73
N ALA A 51 3.21 7.63 -0.43
CA ALA A 51 2.20 6.72 0.10
C ALA A 51 1.52 7.28 1.34
N THR A 52 0.28 6.91 1.54
CA THR A 52 -0.46 7.25 2.76
C THR A 52 -0.84 5.98 3.49
N GLY A 53 -0.89 6.06 4.81
CA GLY A 53 -1.24 4.90 5.61
C GLY A 53 -1.65 5.22 7.03
N THR A 54 -1.74 4.18 7.83
CA THR A 54 -2.11 4.29 9.25
C THR A 54 -1.08 3.61 10.14
N ILE A 55 -0.77 4.25 11.24
CA ILE A 55 0.10 3.70 12.28
C ILE A 55 -0.69 2.64 13.05
N LYS A 56 -0.10 1.47 13.25
CA LYS A 56 -0.69 0.38 14.04
C LYS A 56 0.36 -0.24 14.96
N PRO A 57 -0.04 -0.76 16.11
CA PRO A 57 0.86 -1.60 16.89
C PRO A 57 1.19 -2.87 16.10
N VAL A 58 2.40 -3.36 16.24
CA VAL A 58 2.82 -4.63 15.61
C VAL A 58 2.04 -5.79 16.21
N ASN A 59 1.87 -5.78 17.54
CA ASN A 59 1.11 -6.78 18.28
C ASN A 59 -0.11 -6.13 18.91
N SER A 60 -1.29 -6.63 18.56
CA SER A 60 -2.56 -6.26 19.20
C SER A 60 -3.51 -7.45 19.19
N VAL A 61 -4.25 -7.60 20.26
CA VAL A 61 -5.21 -8.69 20.45
C VAL A 61 -6.55 -8.11 20.88
N ASP A 62 -7.58 -8.42 20.10
CA ASP A 62 -8.97 -8.10 20.43
C ASP A 62 -9.51 -9.18 21.36
N LEU A 63 -9.87 -8.78 22.57
CA LEU A 63 -10.48 -9.65 23.57
C LEU A 63 -11.99 -9.72 23.31
N SER A 64 -12.45 -10.87 22.88
CA SER A 64 -13.87 -11.13 22.63
C SER A 64 -14.43 -12.15 23.62
N ALA A 65 -15.77 -12.14 23.78
CA ALA A 65 -16.46 -13.11 24.63
C ALA A 65 -16.46 -14.49 23.97
N THR A 66 -15.93 -15.48 24.68
CA THR A 66 -15.97 -16.91 24.31
C THR A 66 -17.28 -17.54 24.74
N VAL A 67 -17.95 -16.97 25.74
CA VAL A 67 -19.21 -17.42 26.30
C VAL A 67 -20.25 -16.31 26.35
N SER A 68 -21.52 -16.67 26.33
CA SER A 68 -22.62 -15.70 26.39
C SER A 68 -23.02 -15.38 27.84
N GLY A 69 -23.26 -14.09 28.10
CA GLY A 69 -23.65 -13.61 29.40
C GLY A 69 -23.75 -12.09 29.48
N THR A 70 -23.75 -11.55 30.68
CA THR A 70 -23.76 -10.11 30.93
C THR A 70 -22.46 -9.72 31.61
N LEU A 71 -21.82 -8.62 31.19
CA LEU A 71 -20.62 -8.10 31.82
C LEU A 71 -20.93 -7.65 33.25
N GLN A 72 -20.40 -8.38 34.24
CA GLN A 72 -20.59 -8.12 35.66
C GLN A 72 -19.60 -7.06 36.18
N LYS A 73 -18.36 -7.15 35.71
CA LYS A 73 -17.27 -6.24 36.10
C LYS A 73 -16.36 -6.02 34.89
N VAL A 74 -15.94 -4.78 34.72
CA VAL A 74 -14.84 -4.38 33.84
C VAL A 74 -13.83 -3.69 34.75
N LEU A 75 -12.62 -4.22 34.82
CA LEU A 75 -11.59 -3.86 35.81
C LEU A 75 -10.53 -2.90 35.23
N VAL A 76 -10.66 -2.58 33.96
CA VAL A 76 -9.72 -1.73 33.21
C VAL A 76 -10.43 -0.58 32.52
N LYS A 77 -9.68 0.48 32.23
CA LYS A 77 -10.12 1.65 31.49
C LYS A 77 -9.22 1.83 30.26
N GLN A 78 -9.66 2.69 29.37
CA GLN A 78 -8.83 3.12 28.24
C GLN A 78 -7.50 3.68 28.72
N ASN A 79 -6.41 3.31 28.03
CA ASN A 79 -5.03 3.67 28.31
C ASN A 79 -4.42 3.03 29.58
N ASP A 80 -5.12 2.12 30.26
CA ASP A 80 -4.53 1.38 31.38
C ASP A 80 -3.47 0.40 30.87
N HIS A 81 -2.37 0.30 31.60
CA HIS A 81 -1.36 -0.72 31.37
C HIS A 81 -1.81 -2.03 32.03
N VAL A 82 -1.75 -3.12 31.29
CA VAL A 82 -2.11 -4.47 31.75
C VAL A 82 -0.96 -5.43 31.57
N THR A 83 -0.90 -6.43 32.44
CA THR A 83 0.11 -7.50 32.37
C THR A 83 -0.55 -8.82 31.98
N THR A 84 0.23 -9.72 31.41
CA THR A 84 -0.21 -11.07 31.02
C THR A 84 -0.89 -11.80 32.18
N GLY A 85 -2.09 -12.35 31.92
CA GLY A 85 -2.91 -13.03 32.92
C GLY A 85 -3.73 -12.11 33.83
N GLN A 86 -3.60 -10.78 33.73
CA GLN A 86 -4.43 -9.83 34.48
C GLN A 86 -5.89 -9.93 34.01
N THR A 87 -6.81 -9.99 34.98
CA THR A 87 -8.26 -10.02 34.70
C THR A 87 -8.72 -8.65 34.16
N ILE A 88 -9.32 -8.66 32.98
CA ILE A 88 -9.86 -7.48 32.29
C ILE A 88 -11.35 -7.32 32.58
N ALA A 89 -12.13 -8.40 32.41
CA ALA A 89 -13.56 -8.37 32.60
C ALA A 89 -14.06 -9.73 33.16
N VAL A 90 -15.22 -9.69 33.77
CA VAL A 90 -15.91 -10.88 34.29
C VAL A 90 -17.33 -10.90 33.73
N ILE A 91 -17.69 -12.02 33.09
CA ILE A 91 -19.00 -12.27 32.52
C ILE A 91 -19.82 -13.05 33.57
N ASN A 92 -21.02 -12.62 33.85
CA ASN A 92 -21.98 -13.38 34.67
C ASN A 92 -22.86 -14.24 33.76
N SER A 93 -22.72 -15.54 33.89
CA SER A 93 -23.58 -16.52 33.24
C SER A 93 -24.12 -17.51 34.27
N LYS A 94 -25.35 -17.24 34.77
CA LYS A 94 -26.02 -18.14 35.72
C LYS A 94 -26.25 -19.53 35.13
N ALA A 95 -26.44 -19.61 33.83
CA ALA A 95 -26.65 -20.89 33.14
C ALA A 95 -25.40 -21.79 33.25
N LEU A 96 -24.20 -21.24 32.98
CA LEU A 96 -22.93 -21.98 33.07
C LEU A 96 -22.66 -22.42 34.50
N THR A 97 -22.85 -21.53 35.49
CA THR A 97 -22.69 -21.88 36.91
C THR A 97 -23.64 -23.03 37.35
N SER A 98 -24.90 -23.00 36.89
CA SER A 98 -25.85 -24.07 37.16
C SER A 98 -25.47 -25.39 36.47
N THR A 99 -24.94 -25.32 35.24
CA THR A 99 -24.47 -26.50 34.51
C THR A 99 -23.23 -27.10 35.19
N LEU A 100 -22.31 -26.29 35.68
CA LEU A 100 -21.17 -26.76 36.44
C LEU A 100 -21.59 -27.47 37.70
N GLN A 101 -22.53 -26.89 38.49
CA GLN A 101 -23.07 -27.52 39.69
C GLN A 101 -23.71 -28.88 39.38
N GLN A 102 -24.54 -28.95 38.32
CA GLN A 102 -25.16 -30.21 37.89
C GLN A 102 -24.12 -31.27 37.48
N ALA A 103 -23.08 -30.87 36.77
CA ALA A 103 -22.00 -31.77 36.37
C ALA A 103 -21.20 -32.26 37.57
N GLN A 104 -20.95 -31.38 38.55
CA GLN A 104 -20.30 -31.74 39.83
C GLN A 104 -21.11 -32.75 40.60
N ASP A 105 -22.41 -32.51 40.81
CA ASP A 105 -23.31 -33.42 41.54
C ASP A 105 -23.40 -34.81 40.85
N THR A 106 -23.37 -34.79 39.51
CA THR A 106 -23.38 -36.04 38.71
C THR A 106 -22.08 -36.80 38.87
N LEU A 107 -20.93 -36.10 38.84
CA LEU A 107 -19.61 -36.68 39.03
C LEU A 107 -19.50 -37.34 40.41
N GLU A 108 -19.89 -36.65 41.47
CA GLU A 108 -19.85 -37.16 42.84
C GLU A 108 -20.72 -38.42 43.01
N ASN A 109 -21.90 -38.42 42.38
CA ASN A 109 -22.79 -39.58 42.37
C ASN A 109 -22.14 -40.79 41.66
N LYS A 110 -21.58 -40.58 40.46
CA LYS A 110 -20.95 -41.62 39.67
C LYS A 110 -19.67 -42.15 40.30
N GLU A 111 -18.88 -41.28 40.91
CA GLU A 111 -17.70 -41.67 41.71
C GLU A 111 -18.08 -42.57 42.85
N SER A 112 -19.09 -42.17 43.64
CA SER A 112 -19.59 -42.97 44.76
C SER A 112 -20.14 -44.33 44.29
N TYR A 113 -20.78 -44.36 43.12
CA TYR A 113 -21.29 -45.63 42.55
C TYR A 113 -20.13 -46.52 42.07
N TYR A 114 -19.15 -45.98 41.37
CA TYR A 114 -17.95 -46.71 40.94
C TYR A 114 -17.17 -47.28 42.14
N ASN A 115 -16.91 -46.48 43.16
CA ASN A 115 -16.22 -46.91 44.38
C ASN A 115 -16.97 -48.05 45.10
N ARG A 116 -18.28 -48.05 45.06
CA ARG A 116 -19.11 -49.14 45.62
C ARG A 116 -19.02 -50.42 44.76
N MET A 117 -19.10 -50.28 43.44
CA MET A 117 -18.93 -51.40 42.50
C MET A 117 -17.53 -52.00 42.56
N GLN A 118 -16.50 -51.22 42.71
CA GLN A 118 -15.14 -51.69 42.91
C GLN A 118 -15.00 -52.55 44.16
N LYS A 119 -15.55 -52.09 45.29
CA LYS A 119 -15.56 -52.91 46.56
C LYS A 119 -16.31 -54.16 46.44
N LEU A 120 -17.46 -54.20 45.75
CA LEU A 120 -18.25 -55.42 45.51
C LEU A 120 -17.54 -56.37 44.55
N TYR A 121 -16.85 -55.86 43.54
CA TYR A 121 -16.04 -56.68 42.65
C TYR A 121 -14.88 -57.35 43.40
N ASP A 122 -14.18 -56.64 44.27
CA ASP A 122 -13.09 -57.14 45.09
C ASP A 122 -13.63 -58.33 46.06
N GLN A 123 -14.92 -58.31 46.37
CA GLN A 123 -15.59 -59.35 47.14
C GLN A 123 -16.25 -60.45 46.27
N ASN A 124 -15.99 -60.37 44.91
CA ASN A 124 -16.63 -61.28 43.93
C ASN A 124 -18.18 -61.25 43.94
N ALA A 125 -18.79 -60.11 44.33
CA ALA A 125 -20.23 -59.94 44.42
C ALA A 125 -20.89 -59.36 43.18
N VAL A 126 -20.10 -58.82 42.21
CA VAL A 126 -20.55 -58.29 40.91
C VAL A 126 -19.59 -58.72 39.80
N SER A 127 -20.07 -58.67 38.55
CA SER A 127 -19.25 -59.01 37.38
C SER A 127 -18.24 -57.96 37.10
N TYR A 128 -17.13 -58.34 36.41
CA TYR A 128 -16.15 -57.40 35.90
C TYR A 128 -16.80 -56.36 34.94
N GLN A 129 -17.76 -56.81 34.13
CA GLN A 129 -18.52 -55.99 33.22
C GLN A 129 -19.26 -54.85 33.94
N ASP A 130 -19.90 -55.13 35.06
CA ASP A 130 -20.67 -54.16 35.84
C ASP A 130 -19.76 -53.14 36.49
N MET A 131 -18.60 -53.56 36.98
CA MET A 131 -17.58 -52.66 37.53
C MET A 131 -16.99 -51.77 36.45
N GLU A 132 -16.69 -52.33 35.25
CA GLU A 132 -16.13 -51.57 34.14
C GLU A 132 -17.15 -50.58 33.56
N ASN A 133 -18.43 -50.92 33.49
CA ASN A 133 -19.50 -49.98 33.12
C ASN A 133 -19.58 -48.81 34.12
N ALA A 134 -19.50 -49.10 35.43
CA ALA A 134 -19.50 -48.03 36.45
C ALA A 134 -18.28 -47.13 36.35
N ARG A 135 -17.11 -47.69 35.95
CA ARG A 135 -15.91 -46.96 35.69
C ARG A 135 -16.04 -46.04 34.46
N LEU A 136 -16.61 -46.54 33.37
CA LEU A 136 -16.87 -45.73 32.16
C LEU A 136 -17.81 -44.56 32.46
N ASP A 137 -18.89 -44.84 33.25
CA ASP A 137 -19.81 -43.78 33.68
C ASP A 137 -19.13 -42.68 34.48
N TYR A 138 -18.23 -43.07 35.42
CA TYR A 138 -17.43 -42.14 36.20
C TYR A 138 -16.52 -41.29 35.32
N LEU A 139 -15.75 -41.89 34.41
CA LEU A 139 -14.86 -41.19 33.50
C LEU A 139 -15.61 -40.24 32.56
N THR A 140 -16.79 -40.64 32.09
CA THR A 140 -17.65 -39.80 31.27
C THR A 140 -18.15 -38.56 32.04
N SER A 141 -18.59 -38.78 33.32
CA SER A 141 -19.03 -37.68 34.17
C SER A 141 -17.86 -36.73 34.55
N GLN A 142 -16.64 -37.27 34.74
CA GLN A 142 -15.45 -36.49 34.97
C GLN A 142 -15.13 -35.57 33.76
N SER A 143 -15.24 -36.10 32.54
CA SER A 143 -15.04 -35.31 31.32
C SER A 143 -16.11 -34.23 31.18
N ALA A 144 -17.37 -34.53 31.53
CA ALA A 144 -18.46 -33.54 31.49
C ALA A 144 -18.26 -32.41 32.52
N PHE A 145 -17.80 -32.75 33.72
CA PHE A 145 -17.43 -31.77 34.74
C PHE A 145 -16.28 -30.89 34.27
N GLY A 146 -15.21 -31.47 33.71
CA GLY A 146 -14.08 -30.73 33.18
C GLY A 146 -14.48 -29.73 32.07
N LYS A 147 -15.41 -30.14 31.21
CA LYS A 147 -15.98 -29.23 30.19
C LYS A 147 -16.74 -28.07 30.84
N ALA A 148 -17.65 -28.35 31.76
CA ALA A 148 -18.45 -27.33 32.42
C ALA A 148 -17.58 -26.35 33.24
N GLN A 149 -16.49 -26.85 33.82
CA GLN A 149 -15.48 -26.02 34.51
C GLN A 149 -14.80 -25.07 33.54
N ALA A 150 -14.32 -25.56 32.38
CA ALA A 150 -13.70 -24.73 31.36
C ALA A 150 -14.67 -23.66 30.84
N ASP A 151 -15.93 -24.00 30.62
CA ASP A 151 -16.96 -23.04 30.20
C ASP A 151 -17.17 -21.91 31.25
N VAL A 152 -16.99 -22.20 32.53
CA VAL A 152 -17.04 -21.21 33.63
C VAL A 152 -15.74 -20.43 33.71
N ASP A 153 -14.59 -21.05 33.55
CA ASP A 153 -13.29 -20.38 33.53
C ASP A 153 -13.24 -19.35 32.37
N ASP A 154 -13.83 -19.64 31.22
CA ASP A 154 -13.98 -18.75 30.07
C ASP A 154 -14.85 -17.51 30.34
N THR A 155 -15.55 -17.45 31.51
CA THR A 155 -16.26 -16.22 31.92
C THR A 155 -15.31 -15.14 32.42
N VAL A 156 -14.07 -15.48 32.74
CA VAL A 156 -13.05 -14.54 33.20
C VAL A 156 -12.12 -14.19 32.02
N ILE A 157 -12.29 -13.00 31.50
CA ILE A 157 -11.46 -12.50 30.39
C ILE A 157 -10.15 -11.96 30.95
N THR A 158 -9.03 -12.51 30.49
CA THR A 158 -7.68 -12.11 30.93
C THR A 158 -6.86 -11.58 29.76
N ALA A 159 -5.87 -10.73 30.05
CA ALA A 159 -4.93 -10.23 29.07
C ALA A 159 -3.97 -11.35 28.62
N PRO A 160 -3.83 -11.62 27.31
CA PRO A 160 -2.92 -12.65 26.80
C PRO A 160 -1.47 -12.17 26.71
N MET A 161 -1.24 -10.86 26.82
CA MET A 161 0.07 -10.22 26.68
C MET A 161 0.14 -8.95 27.51
N ASP A 162 1.36 -8.49 27.78
CA ASP A 162 1.61 -7.17 28.39
C ASP A 162 1.32 -6.08 27.36
N GLY A 163 0.71 -4.97 27.80
CA GLY A 163 0.40 -3.88 26.86
C GLY A 163 -0.55 -2.84 27.45
N TYR A 164 -1.13 -2.06 26.59
CA TYR A 164 -2.09 -1.01 26.92
C TYR A 164 -3.46 -1.32 26.34
N ILE A 165 -4.49 -0.93 27.08
CA ILE A 165 -5.88 -0.97 26.56
C ILE A 165 -6.05 0.17 25.55
N ILE A 166 -6.30 -0.17 24.28
CA ILE A 166 -6.59 0.80 23.22
C ILE A 166 -8.08 0.77 22.91
N GLY A 167 -8.64 1.97 22.67
CA GLY A 167 -10.09 2.12 22.52
C GLY A 167 -10.84 2.08 23.85
N GLU A 168 -12.14 2.21 23.79
CA GLU A 168 -13.02 2.19 24.94
C GLU A 168 -13.50 0.74 25.22
N PRO A 169 -13.24 0.19 26.43
CA PRO A 169 -13.75 -1.13 26.79
C PRO A 169 -15.29 -1.11 26.88
N MET A 170 -15.93 -2.25 26.69
CA MET A 170 -17.37 -2.39 26.90
C MET A 170 -17.76 -2.08 28.35
N GLU A 171 -18.96 -1.57 28.54
CA GLU A 171 -19.47 -1.17 29.85
C GLU A 171 -20.06 -2.34 30.66
N VAL A 172 -20.07 -2.17 31.99
CA VAL A 172 -20.72 -3.09 32.91
C VAL A 172 -22.21 -3.09 32.65
N GLY A 173 -22.81 -4.28 32.55
CA GLY A 173 -24.25 -4.48 32.28
C GLY A 173 -24.55 -4.78 30.81
N GLU A 174 -23.59 -4.63 29.91
CA GLU A 174 -23.79 -5.04 28.52
C GLU A 174 -23.86 -6.56 28.38
N THR A 175 -24.69 -7.00 27.43
CA THR A 175 -24.86 -8.44 27.14
C THR A 175 -23.90 -8.81 26.01
N VAL A 176 -23.07 -9.79 26.27
CA VAL A 176 -22.17 -10.41 25.30
C VAL A 176 -22.70 -11.78 24.87
N SER A 177 -22.51 -12.08 23.59
CA SER A 177 -22.92 -13.37 23.05
C SER A 177 -21.81 -13.98 22.21
N GLN A 178 -21.65 -15.28 22.33
CA GLN A 178 -20.82 -16.04 21.39
C GLN A 178 -21.55 -16.07 20.05
N GLY A 179 -21.14 -15.18 19.11
CA GLY A 179 -21.80 -15.02 17.81
C GLY A 179 -20.90 -15.39 16.65
N LEU A 180 -21.47 -16.08 15.65
CA LEU A 180 -20.77 -16.43 14.40
C LEU A 180 -20.70 -15.26 13.40
N SER A 181 -21.54 -14.24 13.57
CA SER A 181 -21.69 -13.16 12.58
C SER A 181 -20.93 -11.87 12.88
N SER A 182 -20.65 -11.58 14.15
CA SER A 182 -19.78 -10.48 14.58
C SER A 182 -19.24 -10.79 15.97
N GLN A 183 -17.92 -10.81 16.09
CA GLN A 183 -17.27 -10.92 17.40
C GLN A 183 -17.50 -9.60 18.16
N MET A 184 -18.06 -9.69 19.36
CA MET A 184 -18.18 -8.53 20.25
C MET A 184 -16.84 -8.34 20.97
N ILE A 185 -16.11 -7.29 20.62
CA ILE A 185 -14.83 -6.96 21.23
C ILE A 185 -15.10 -6.27 22.55
N ILE A 186 -14.63 -6.85 23.65
CA ILE A 186 -14.77 -6.31 25.00
C ILE A 186 -13.70 -5.26 25.26
N ALA A 187 -12.47 -5.50 24.86
CA ALA A 187 -11.34 -4.60 24.95
C ALA A 187 -10.26 -5.03 23.96
N THR A 188 -9.40 -4.12 23.55
CA THR A 188 -8.22 -4.42 22.73
C THR A 188 -6.96 -4.13 23.52
N VAL A 189 -6.07 -5.12 23.65
CA VAL A 189 -4.74 -4.97 24.24
C VAL A 189 -3.71 -4.83 23.14
N ALA A 190 -2.83 -3.84 23.24
CA ALA A 190 -1.78 -3.60 22.26
C ALA A 190 -0.45 -3.28 22.93
N ASP A 191 0.61 -3.79 22.32
CA ASP A 191 1.98 -3.43 22.66
C ASP A 191 2.37 -2.16 21.90
N LEU A 192 2.56 -1.06 22.63
CA LEU A 192 2.96 0.23 22.08
C LEU A 192 4.48 0.42 22.02
N SER A 193 5.26 -0.55 22.45
CA SER A 193 6.72 -0.51 22.37
C SER A 193 7.24 -0.72 20.96
N SER A 194 6.42 -1.32 20.10
CA SER A 194 6.71 -1.53 18.69
C SER A 194 5.50 -1.16 17.83
N MET A 195 5.68 -0.19 16.94
CA MET A 195 4.65 0.26 16.01
C MET A 195 5.13 0.17 14.58
N GLN A 196 4.20 -0.03 13.69
CA GLN A 196 4.40 -0.09 12.24
C GLN A 196 3.43 0.83 11.53
N ILE A 197 3.76 1.20 10.29
CA ILE A 197 2.84 1.89 9.40
C ILE A 197 2.38 0.89 8.34
N ASN A 198 1.09 0.85 8.08
CA ASN A 198 0.53 0.12 6.95
C ASN A 198 0.28 1.15 5.85
N LEU A 199 1.26 1.30 4.94
CA LEU A 199 1.18 2.20 3.80
C LEU A 199 0.41 1.56 2.65
N LEU A 200 -0.38 2.36 1.95
CA LEU A 200 -1.09 1.98 0.73
C LEU A 200 -0.33 2.57 -0.45
N VAL A 201 0.25 1.70 -1.25
CA VAL A 201 1.03 2.04 -2.45
C VAL A 201 0.24 1.60 -3.67
N ASP A 202 0.21 2.43 -4.71
CA ASP A 202 -0.45 2.12 -5.98
C ASP A 202 0.21 0.93 -6.69
N GLU A 203 -0.56 0.18 -7.48
CA GLU A 203 -0.07 -0.94 -8.30
C GLU A 203 1.02 -0.51 -9.28
N THR A 204 0.98 0.73 -9.76
CA THR A 204 1.99 1.26 -10.69
C THR A 204 3.36 1.42 -10.06
N ASP A 205 3.42 1.69 -8.76
CA ASP A 205 4.64 2.07 -8.06
C ASP A 205 5.20 0.93 -7.20
N ILE A 206 4.38 -0.08 -6.88
CA ILE A 206 4.79 -1.19 -6.00
C ILE A 206 5.98 -1.98 -6.54
N GLY A 207 6.18 -2.00 -7.86
CA GLY A 207 7.32 -2.65 -8.51
C GLY A 207 8.67 -2.00 -8.20
N GLU A 208 8.66 -0.75 -7.75
CA GLU A 208 9.86 0.01 -7.39
C GLU A 208 10.19 -0.07 -5.89
N VAL A 209 9.26 -0.60 -5.06
CA VAL A 209 9.46 -0.76 -3.62
C VAL A 209 10.16 -2.07 -3.31
N SER A 210 11.19 -2.02 -2.47
CA SER A 210 11.94 -3.18 -2.01
C SER A 210 12.03 -3.24 -0.49
N GLN A 211 12.15 -4.46 0.03
CA GLN A 211 12.38 -4.66 1.46
C GLN A 211 13.71 -4.06 1.91
N GLY A 212 13.71 -3.37 3.05
CA GLY A 212 14.88 -2.72 3.64
C GLY A 212 15.10 -1.28 3.18
N GLU A 213 14.26 -0.74 2.30
CA GLU A 213 14.33 0.68 1.92
C GLU A 213 13.97 1.60 3.07
N ALA A 214 14.65 2.74 3.11
CA ALA A 214 14.37 3.79 4.09
C ALA A 214 13.07 4.52 3.74
N VAL A 215 12.31 4.85 4.77
CA VAL A 215 11.06 5.59 4.66
C VAL A 215 11.11 6.80 5.57
N THR A 216 10.82 7.96 5.03
CA THR A 216 10.58 9.18 5.79
C THR A 216 9.09 9.46 5.82
N PHE A 217 8.53 9.75 6.98
CA PHE A 217 7.11 10.03 7.07
C PHE A 217 6.78 11.16 8.03
N THR A 218 5.66 11.78 7.80
CA THR A 218 5.08 12.79 8.68
C THR A 218 3.68 12.34 9.12
N VAL A 219 3.22 12.82 10.25
CA VAL A 219 1.85 12.62 10.71
C VAL A 219 1.11 13.94 10.78
N ASP A 220 -0.18 13.92 10.48
CA ASP A 220 -0.99 15.16 10.46
C ASP A 220 -1.00 15.90 11.82
N ALA A 221 -0.75 15.19 12.92
CA ALA A 221 -0.61 15.79 14.25
C ALA A 221 0.71 16.56 14.44
N TYR A 222 1.77 16.21 13.73
CA TYR A 222 3.10 16.83 13.82
C TYR A 222 3.68 17.14 12.43
N PRO A 223 3.13 18.13 11.71
CA PRO A 223 3.47 18.37 10.30
C PRO A 223 4.91 18.87 10.07
N ASN A 224 5.59 19.33 11.12
CA ASN A 224 6.96 19.85 11.06
C ASN A 224 8.00 18.86 11.65
N ARG A 225 7.59 17.65 11.97
CA ARG A 225 8.48 16.62 12.49
C ARG A 225 8.51 15.46 11.53
N GLU A 226 9.69 15.15 11.05
CA GLU A 226 9.96 13.96 10.25
C GLU A 226 10.28 12.79 11.16
N PHE A 227 9.76 11.63 10.80
CA PHE A 227 9.96 10.35 11.45
C PHE A 227 10.55 9.40 10.43
N HIS A 228 11.27 8.40 10.92
CA HIS A 228 11.99 7.46 10.08
C HIS A 228 11.52 6.03 10.32
N GLY A 229 11.54 5.26 9.26
CA GLY A 229 11.20 3.85 9.29
C GLY A 229 11.94 3.08 8.20
N THR A 230 11.67 1.78 8.16
CA THR A 230 12.25 0.88 7.15
C THR A 230 11.17 -0.05 6.62
N VAL A 231 11.14 -0.28 5.32
CA VAL A 231 10.24 -1.26 4.71
C VAL A 231 10.56 -2.64 5.23
N ARG A 232 9.64 -3.23 6.00
CA ARG A 232 9.78 -4.59 6.52
C ARG A 232 9.34 -5.63 5.51
N ASP A 233 8.15 -5.46 4.94
CA ASP A 233 7.55 -6.44 4.03
C ASP A 233 6.48 -5.78 3.15
N ILE A 234 6.18 -6.43 2.02
CA ILE A 234 5.17 -6.00 1.06
C ILE A 234 4.10 -7.08 0.99
N SER A 235 2.85 -6.70 1.23
CA SER A 235 1.72 -7.63 1.10
C SER A 235 1.60 -8.16 -0.32
N LYS A 236 1.51 -9.48 -0.46
CA LYS A 236 1.25 -10.13 -1.76
C LYS A 236 -0.23 -10.17 -2.12
N LYS A 237 -1.07 -9.57 -1.29
CA LYS A 237 -2.51 -9.45 -1.49
C LYS A 237 -2.86 -7.98 -1.68
N GLU A 238 -3.74 -7.71 -2.65
CA GLU A 238 -4.31 -6.38 -2.84
C GLU A 238 -5.02 -5.88 -1.57
N TYR A 239 -4.98 -4.60 -1.34
CA TYR A 239 -5.76 -3.97 -0.28
C TYR A 239 -7.22 -3.91 -0.71
N SER A 240 -8.07 -4.66 0.01
CA SER A 240 -9.52 -4.62 -0.14
C SER A 240 -10.12 -3.88 1.04
N SER A 241 -10.69 -2.70 0.80
CA SER A 241 -11.52 -2.03 1.81
C SER A 241 -12.79 -2.84 2.02
N SER A 242 -12.98 -3.39 3.22
CA SER A 242 -14.16 -4.19 3.59
C SER A 242 -15.46 -3.37 3.68
N THR A 243 -15.43 -2.08 3.31
CA THR A 243 -16.60 -1.18 3.33
C THR A 243 -17.40 -1.20 2.01
N SER A 244 -17.07 -2.09 1.07
CA SER A 244 -17.87 -2.25 -0.16
C SER A 244 -19.09 -3.14 0.08
N SER A 245 -20.01 -2.72 0.96
CA SER A 245 -21.38 -3.17 0.91
C SER A 245 -22.18 -2.22 0.02
N SER A 246 -22.70 -2.79 -1.06
CA SER A 246 -23.75 -2.30 -1.96
C SER A 246 -23.33 -1.67 -3.30
N THR A 247 -23.51 -2.53 -4.32
CA THR A 247 -24.26 -2.23 -5.53
C THR A 247 -24.30 -0.76 -5.98
N THR A 248 -23.30 -0.34 -6.75
CA THR A 248 -23.56 0.50 -7.91
C THR A 248 -22.41 0.29 -8.89
N SER A 249 -22.71 -0.37 -10.00
CA SER A 249 -21.81 -0.52 -11.14
C SER A 249 -21.60 0.86 -11.78
N SER A 250 -20.64 1.61 -11.27
CA SER A 250 -20.03 2.70 -12.03
C SER A 250 -18.75 2.15 -12.63
N SER A 251 -18.68 2.08 -13.94
CA SER A 251 -17.51 1.75 -14.73
C SER A 251 -16.46 2.86 -14.66
N GLY A 252 -15.90 3.05 -13.47
CA GLY A 252 -14.68 3.77 -13.22
C GLY A 252 -13.68 2.76 -12.68
N GLY A 253 -12.51 2.64 -13.31
CA GLY A 253 -11.50 1.69 -12.89
C GLY A 253 -11.22 1.85 -11.38
N SER A 254 -11.31 0.77 -10.63
CA SER A 254 -10.89 0.76 -9.23
C SER A 254 -9.37 0.83 -9.19
N VAL A 255 -8.83 1.81 -8.49
CA VAL A 255 -7.39 1.87 -8.22
C VAL A 255 -7.04 0.73 -7.27
N VAL A 256 -6.05 -0.06 -7.64
CA VAL A 256 -5.57 -1.19 -6.84
C VAL A 256 -4.41 -0.72 -6.00
N TYR A 257 -4.49 -0.99 -4.70
CA TYR A 257 -3.43 -0.67 -3.75
C TYR A 257 -2.87 -1.94 -3.13
N TYR A 258 -1.59 -1.88 -2.80
CA TYR A 258 -0.90 -2.91 -2.01
C TYR A 258 -0.46 -2.33 -0.67
N THR A 259 -0.49 -3.17 0.37
CA THR A 259 -0.04 -2.73 1.69
C THR A 259 1.46 -2.98 1.84
N VAL A 260 2.20 -1.91 2.13
CA VAL A 260 3.60 -1.96 2.52
C VAL A 260 3.69 -1.76 4.03
N TYR A 261 4.35 -2.70 4.70
CA TYR A 261 4.57 -2.64 6.15
C TYR A 261 5.92 -1.99 6.43
N VAL A 262 5.89 -0.90 7.18
CA VAL A 262 7.07 -0.13 7.55
C VAL A 262 7.24 -0.17 9.05
N ASP A 263 8.37 -0.63 9.54
CA ASP A 263 8.72 -0.58 10.95
C ASP A 263 9.21 0.81 11.31
N ILE A 264 8.66 1.38 12.38
CA ILE A 264 9.04 2.71 12.88
C ILE A 264 10.29 2.57 13.72
N SER A 265 11.26 3.49 13.55
CA SER A 265 12.45 3.54 14.36
C SER A 265 12.12 3.75 15.84
N SER A 266 12.79 3.02 16.73
CA SER A 266 12.54 3.09 18.19
C SER A 266 12.67 4.50 18.78
N ASP A 267 13.55 5.32 18.20
CA ASP A 267 13.80 6.69 18.64
C ASP A 267 12.65 7.64 18.31
N ASP A 268 11.83 7.27 17.32
CA ASP A 268 10.74 8.07 16.78
C ASP A 268 9.36 7.69 17.35
N LEU A 269 9.26 6.66 18.20
CA LEU A 269 7.99 6.20 18.77
C LEU A 269 7.32 7.23 19.69
N ASN A 270 8.11 8.14 20.29
CA ASN A 270 7.59 9.11 21.25
C ASN A 270 6.62 10.13 20.61
N GLY A 271 5.37 10.12 21.09
CA GLY A 271 4.32 11.02 20.64
C GLY A 271 3.46 10.45 19.51
N LEU A 272 3.78 9.27 19.01
CA LEU A 272 2.94 8.57 18.04
C LEU A 272 1.86 7.75 18.78
N TYR A 273 0.66 7.79 18.26
CA TYR A 273 -0.47 7.00 18.77
C TYR A 273 -0.99 6.07 17.67
N PRO A 274 -1.55 4.91 18.05
CA PRO A 274 -2.22 4.03 17.11
C PRO A 274 -3.32 4.76 16.34
N TYR A 275 -3.50 4.35 15.08
CA TYR A 275 -4.49 4.87 14.13
C TYR A 275 -4.25 6.32 13.65
N MET A 276 -3.12 6.95 13.96
CA MET A 276 -2.71 8.19 13.30
C MET A 276 -2.49 7.95 11.81
N THR A 277 -2.88 8.93 10.99
CA THR A 277 -2.58 8.93 9.56
C THR A 277 -1.16 9.39 9.33
N ALA A 278 -0.41 8.63 8.55
CA ALA A 278 0.93 8.93 8.12
C ALA A 278 0.97 9.21 6.62
N ARG A 279 1.76 10.22 6.22
CA ARG A 279 2.15 10.49 4.85
C ARG A 279 3.63 10.17 4.73
N ALA A 280 3.96 9.24 3.87
CA ALA A 280 5.30 8.69 3.80
C ALA A 280 5.86 8.80 2.38
N GLU A 281 7.15 9.04 2.31
CA GLU A 281 7.98 8.96 1.13
C GLU A 281 8.90 7.75 1.28
N ILE A 282 8.75 6.76 0.41
CA ILE A 282 9.61 5.58 0.35
C ILE A 282 10.77 5.92 -0.57
N HIS A 283 12.00 5.83 -0.07
CA HIS A 283 13.20 6.07 -0.84
C HIS A 283 13.63 4.78 -1.55
N GLY A 284 13.16 4.65 -2.79
CA GLY A 284 13.42 3.51 -3.64
C GLY A 284 14.84 3.51 -4.24
N ARG A 285 14.99 2.94 -5.43
CA ARG A 285 16.28 2.83 -6.11
C ARG A 285 16.87 4.21 -6.40
N ALA A 286 18.17 4.37 -6.15
CA ALA A 286 18.90 5.58 -6.42
C ALA A 286 20.15 5.28 -7.26
N SER A 287 20.48 6.18 -8.19
CA SER A 287 21.71 6.16 -8.98
C SER A 287 22.49 7.43 -8.75
N GLN A 288 23.76 7.29 -8.39
CA GLN A 288 24.66 8.43 -8.18
C GLN A 288 25.47 8.71 -9.45
N ASN A 289 25.66 10.01 -9.77
CA ASN A 289 26.42 10.43 -10.95
C ASN A 289 25.88 9.87 -12.27
N ALA A 290 24.56 9.62 -12.33
CA ALA A 290 23.85 9.17 -13.52
C ALA A 290 23.77 10.30 -14.56
N LEU A 291 23.69 9.93 -15.84
CA LEU A 291 23.40 10.87 -16.91
C LEU A 291 21.89 11.14 -16.91
N VAL A 292 21.47 12.37 -16.61
CA VAL A 292 20.07 12.71 -16.43
C VAL A 292 19.56 13.72 -17.45
N VAL A 293 18.32 13.55 -17.86
CA VAL A 293 17.57 14.50 -18.68
C VAL A 293 16.21 14.77 -18.02
N PRO A 294 15.64 15.97 -18.18
CA PRO A 294 14.29 16.24 -17.71
C PRO A 294 13.28 15.29 -18.37
N THR A 295 12.32 14.79 -17.62
CA THR A 295 11.26 13.86 -18.10
C THR A 295 10.53 14.43 -19.31
N THR A 296 10.38 15.77 -19.38
CA THR A 296 9.73 16.47 -20.50
C THR A 296 10.50 16.38 -21.82
N ALA A 297 11.80 16.01 -21.81
CA ALA A 297 12.61 15.81 -23.01
C ALA A 297 12.41 14.44 -23.64
N LEU A 298 11.97 13.46 -22.87
CA LEU A 298 11.77 12.08 -23.33
C LEU A 298 10.51 11.96 -24.16
N ARG A 299 10.61 11.24 -25.27
CA ARG A 299 9.51 10.93 -26.18
C ARG A 299 9.56 9.46 -26.55
N SER A 300 8.42 8.89 -26.94
CA SER A 300 8.36 7.51 -27.39
C SER A 300 7.68 7.38 -28.74
N ASP A 301 8.12 6.41 -29.53
CA ASP A 301 7.47 5.99 -30.77
C ASP A 301 7.47 4.45 -30.90
N SER A 302 7.08 3.94 -32.06
CA SER A 302 7.00 2.50 -32.30
C SER A 302 8.37 1.77 -32.26
N GLN A 303 9.48 2.50 -32.27
CA GLN A 303 10.85 1.96 -32.25
C GLN A 303 11.48 2.02 -30.85
N GLY A 304 10.90 2.81 -29.94
CA GLY A 304 11.38 2.96 -28.57
C GLY A 304 11.36 4.41 -28.07
N GLU A 305 12.10 4.63 -27.01
CA GLU A 305 12.24 5.95 -26.41
C GLU A 305 13.37 6.72 -27.06
N TYR A 306 13.15 8.03 -27.27
CA TYR A 306 14.09 8.91 -27.95
C TYR A 306 14.01 10.34 -27.41
N VAL A 307 15.06 11.09 -27.66
CA VAL A 307 15.12 12.54 -27.46
C VAL A 307 15.55 13.24 -28.75
N TYR A 308 15.18 14.51 -28.90
CA TYR A 308 15.75 15.33 -29.95
C TYR A 308 17.06 15.95 -29.45
N LYS A 309 18.19 15.48 -29.99
CA LYS A 309 19.53 16.02 -29.73
C LYS A 309 19.85 17.09 -30.75
N LYS A 310 20.45 18.19 -30.32
CA LYS A 310 20.91 19.25 -31.18
C LYS A 310 22.35 18.99 -31.62
N GLU A 311 22.57 18.81 -32.93
CA GLU A 311 23.88 18.77 -33.54
C GLU A 311 24.09 20.03 -34.44
N GLY A 312 24.90 20.96 -33.97
CA GLY A 312 25.08 22.23 -34.66
C GLY A 312 23.78 23.04 -34.77
N ASN A 313 23.24 23.12 -35.99
CA ASN A 313 21.95 23.80 -36.25
C ASN A 313 20.77 22.84 -36.52
N ASN A 314 21.04 21.55 -36.47
CA ASN A 314 20.04 20.52 -36.78
C ASN A 314 19.57 19.81 -35.50
N LEU A 315 18.33 19.30 -35.52
CA LEU A 315 17.79 18.41 -34.51
C LEU A 315 17.81 16.99 -35.06
N GLU A 316 18.43 16.08 -34.32
CA GLU A 316 18.50 14.65 -34.66
C GLU A 316 17.76 13.86 -33.62
N LYS A 317 17.03 12.80 -34.07
CA LYS A 317 16.36 11.87 -33.21
C LYS A 317 17.38 10.86 -32.68
N ALA A 318 17.68 10.93 -31.38
CA ALA A 318 18.59 10.01 -30.72
C ALA A 318 17.76 9.02 -29.87
N TYR A 319 17.80 7.72 -30.24
CA TYR A 319 17.19 6.67 -29.44
C TYR A 319 18.01 6.42 -28.19
N VAL A 320 17.33 6.32 -27.05
CA VAL A 320 17.96 6.19 -25.74
C VAL A 320 17.45 4.96 -25.02
N THR A 321 18.31 4.40 -24.16
CA THR A 321 17.88 3.40 -23.19
C THR A 321 17.78 4.11 -21.84
N VAL A 322 16.60 4.08 -21.26
CA VAL A 322 16.34 4.71 -19.97
C VAL A 322 16.61 3.75 -18.83
N GLY A 323 16.97 4.29 -17.69
CA GLY A 323 17.14 3.61 -16.42
C GLY A 323 16.07 4.03 -15.42
N ILE A 324 16.51 4.59 -14.29
CA ILE A 324 15.64 5.11 -13.24
C ILE A 324 14.88 6.33 -13.75
N THR A 325 13.58 6.37 -13.49
CA THR A 325 12.72 7.51 -13.80
C THR A 325 12.21 8.11 -12.49
N SER A 326 12.37 9.42 -12.33
CA SER A 326 11.81 10.22 -11.24
C SER A 326 10.81 11.21 -11.83
N ASP A 327 10.03 11.88 -11.01
CA ASP A 327 9.02 12.87 -11.43
C ASP A 327 9.57 13.96 -12.33
N SER A 328 10.79 14.41 -12.07
CA SER A 328 11.43 15.54 -12.80
C SER A 328 12.48 15.13 -13.82
N SER A 329 13.08 13.95 -13.68
CA SER A 329 14.28 13.54 -14.42
C SER A 329 14.25 12.05 -14.77
N VAL A 330 14.94 11.69 -15.83
CA VAL A 330 15.12 10.31 -16.30
C VAL A 330 16.60 10.03 -16.45
N GLU A 331 17.04 8.88 -15.94
CA GLU A 331 18.39 8.36 -16.15
C GLU A 331 18.53 7.80 -17.56
N ILE A 332 19.62 8.18 -18.23
CA ILE A 332 19.95 7.67 -19.55
C ILE A 332 21.15 6.72 -19.42
N LEU A 333 20.90 5.45 -19.72
CA LEU A 333 21.92 4.40 -19.69
C LEU A 333 22.77 4.39 -20.97
N SER A 334 22.18 4.73 -22.14
CA SER A 334 22.85 4.80 -23.41
C SER A 334 22.14 5.70 -24.41
N GLY A 335 22.89 6.21 -25.41
CA GLY A 335 22.34 7.04 -26.49
C GLY A 335 22.69 8.52 -26.41
N LEU A 336 23.13 9.02 -25.25
CA LEU A 336 23.57 10.40 -25.05
C LEU A 336 24.95 10.48 -24.37
N SER A 337 25.55 11.64 -24.46
CA SER A 337 26.81 11.98 -23.78
C SER A 337 26.63 13.21 -22.89
N ASP A 338 27.48 13.30 -21.86
CA ASP A 338 27.53 14.46 -20.99
C ASP A 338 27.82 15.75 -21.79
N GLY A 339 27.03 16.81 -21.56
CA GLY A 339 27.10 18.06 -22.28
C GLY A 339 26.27 18.14 -23.57
N ASP A 340 25.60 17.06 -23.99
CA ASP A 340 24.69 17.09 -25.14
C ASP A 340 23.53 18.06 -24.89
N GLN A 341 23.07 18.74 -25.93
CA GLN A 341 21.91 19.61 -25.86
C GLN A 341 20.68 18.85 -26.39
N VAL A 342 19.63 18.77 -25.56
CA VAL A 342 18.37 18.11 -25.90
C VAL A 342 17.21 19.10 -25.82
N VAL A 343 16.16 18.84 -26.61
CA VAL A 343 14.92 19.63 -26.57
C VAL A 343 14.07 19.21 -25.38
N VAL A 344 13.91 20.14 -24.45
CA VAL A 344 13.12 19.91 -23.21
C VAL A 344 11.64 20.28 -23.40
N SER A 345 11.39 21.37 -24.14
CA SER A 345 10.02 21.86 -24.39
C SER A 345 9.89 22.43 -25.80
N GLY A 346 8.74 22.24 -26.40
CA GLY A 346 8.38 22.73 -27.73
C GLY A 346 7.73 21.64 -28.57
N ALA A 347 6.79 22.04 -29.45
CA ALA A 347 6.13 21.14 -30.39
C ALA A 347 7.05 20.89 -31.61
N VAL A 348 8.10 20.08 -31.40
CA VAL A 348 8.95 19.63 -32.54
C VAL A 348 8.29 18.36 -33.10
N THR A 349 7.81 18.47 -34.34
CA THR A 349 7.31 17.30 -35.09
C THR A 349 8.45 16.68 -35.90
N ASP A 350 8.32 15.39 -36.24
CA ASP A 350 9.32 14.70 -37.09
C ASP A 350 9.52 15.41 -38.44
N ALA A 351 8.49 16.07 -38.99
CA ALA A 351 8.56 16.86 -40.20
C ALA A 351 9.38 18.15 -40.03
N GLU A 352 9.34 18.78 -38.84
CA GLU A 352 10.06 19.97 -38.52
C GLU A 352 11.52 19.67 -38.19
N ALA A 353 11.80 18.56 -37.53
CA ALA A 353 13.15 18.06 -37.31
C ALA A 353 13.84 17.70 -38.64
N ALA A 354 13.14 17.06 -39.56
CA ALA A 354 13.62 16.77 -40.93
C ALA A 354 13.83 18.01 -41.76
N ALA A 355 12.99 19.06 -41.60
CA ALA A 355 13.15 20.34 -42.30
C ALA A 355 14.38 21.13 -41.80
N ALA A 356 14.69 21.07 -40.52
CA ALA A 356 15.91 21.63 -39.96
C ALA A 356 17.18 20.94 -40.49
N ALA A 357 17.13 19.63 -40.70
CA ALA A 357 18.20 18.83 -41.29
C ALA A 357 18.36 19.08 -42.81
N GLY A 358 17.26 19.36 -43.53
CA GLY A 358 17.26 19.55 -44.99
C GLY A 358 17.84 20.88 -45.49
N THR A 359 17.91 21.92 -44.65
CA THR A 359 18.45 23.23 -45.01
C THR A 359 19.98 23.27 -45.15
N ALA A 360 20.69 22.29 -44.60
CA ALA A 360 22.16 22.19 -44.66
C ALA A 360 22.69 21.58 -45.97
N GLN A 361 21.89 20.90 -46.74
CA GLN A 361 22.35 20.15 -47.93
C GLN A 361 22.29 20.95 -49.23
N ASN A 362 21.72 22.16 -49.24
CA ASN A 362 21.51 22.95 -50.47
C ASN A 362 22.47 24.13 -50.65
N SER A 363 23.59 24.21 -49.89
CA SER A 363 24.62 25.25 -50.00
C SER A 363 25.96 24.77 -50.54
N ARG A 364 25.98 23.78 -51.46
CA ARG A 364 27.19 23.51 -52.27
C ARG A 364 27.11 24.28 -53.58
N PRO A 365 28.04 25.23 -53.88
CA PRO A 365 28.06 25.89 -55.15
C PRO A 365 28.46 24.88 -56.26
N ARG A 366 27.56 24.77 -57.25
CA ARG A 366 27.84 24.00 -58.48
C ARG A 366 28.91 24.78 -59.27
N MET A 367 30.16 24.34 -59.24
CA MET A 367 31.15 24.79 -60.21
C MET A 367 30.76 24.23 -61.58
N ILE A 368 30.51 25.16 -62.50
CA ILE A 368 30.36 24.91 -63.95
C ILE A 368 31.75 24.86 -64.53
N HIS A 369 32.11 23.78 -65.15
CA HIS A 369 33.13 23.72 -66.18
C HIS A 369 32.45 23.61 -67.53
#